data_20849e5ed3ed38828174931fb7f8ed9c
#
_entry.id   20849e5ed3ed38828174931fb7f8ed9c
#
_cell.length_a   1.000
_cell.length_b   1.000
_cell.length_c   1.000
_cell.angle_alpha   90.00
_cell.angle_beta   90.00
_cell.angle_gamma   90.00
#
_symmetry.space_group_name_H-M   'P 1'
#
loop_
_entity.id
_entity.type
_entity.pdbx_description
1 polymer ?
#
loop_
_entity_poly.entity_id
_entity_poly.type
_entity_poly.pdbx_seq_one_letter_code
_entity_poly.pdbx_strand_id
1 'polypeptide(L)'
;MSDQVAAGGPAGRRVLVARLDSFGDVLVAGPAVRAVAAGADHVTLLCGPQGAPAGALLPGVDSLRVWAAPWVTETVRPLDDAVLAEFRALVAEERPDEAVVLTSFHQSPLPLAMLLRLAGVPRVSGASVDHPGSLLDVRLRPGEDLPEDVPEPERALRIADAAGFALPDGDDGRLRVRSDDSAVLPAEVAALDRYVVVHPGASVEARSWPPAAHRALVAAYDRLGIPVVVTGSPGERGLTAEVAGTTGIDLGGRTSPAVLAEVLAGAEVVVVGNTGPAHLAAAVGARIVSLFSPVVPAVKWAPYAEHVELLGDQDAPCRLSRARECPVPGHPCLSGVSVDEVLAAHERLVGCALRTNDDSLRGAPEARA
;
A
#
# COMPACT_ATOMS: atom_id res chain seq x y z
N MET A 1 -20.00 -29.80 -49.53
CA MET A 1 -18.79 -29.41 -48.78
C MET A 1 -19.27 -28.53 -47.62
N SER A 2 -19.39 -29.14 -46.46
CA SER A 2 -19.91 -28.46 -45.28
C SER A 2 -18.72 -27.94 -44.51
N ASP A 3 -18.56 -26.61 -44.46
CA ASP A 3 -17.61 -25.96 -43.58
C ASP A 3 -18.09 -26.15 -42.14
N GLN A 4 -17.43 -27.02 -41.39
CA GLN A 4 -17.50 -27.07 -39.97
C GLN A 4 -16.69 -25.89 -39.42
N VAL A 5 -17.40 -24.82 -39.06
CA VAL A 5 -16.86 -23.81 -38.16
C VAL A 5 -16.61 -24.50 -36.82
N ALA A 6 -15.34 -24.67 -36.47
CA ALA A 6 -14.94 -25.14 -35.14
C ALA A 6 -15.50 -24.16 -34.09
N ALA A 7 -16.46 -24.62 -33.31
CA ALA A 7 -16.94 -23.94 -32.13
C ALA A 7 -15.76 -23.91 -31.14
N GLY A 8 -15.10 -22.75 -31.03
CA GLY A 8 -14.21 -22.48 -29.91
C GLY A 8 -15.01 -22.68 -28.64
N GLY A 9 -14.48 -23.46 -27.68
CA GLY A 9 -15.04 -23.56 -26.35
C GLY A 9 -15.25 -22.18 -25.74
N PRO A 10 -16.05 -22.00 -24.68
CA PRO A 10 -16.29 -20.70 -24.08
C PRO A 10 -14.94 -20.06 -23.76
N ALA A 11 -14.67 -18.91 -24.40
CA ALA A 11 -13.50 -18.12 -24.08
C ALA A 11 -13.56 -17.81 -22.57
N GLY A 12 -12.51 -18.13 -21.82
CA GLY A 12 -12.46 -17.89 -20.39
C GLY A 12 -12.71 -16.41 -20.06
N ARG A 13 -13.32 -16.14 -18.91
CA ARG A 13 -13.69 -14.79 -18.43
C ARG A 13 -12.44 -13.95 -18.18
N ARG A 14 -12.23 -12.90 -18.96
CA ARG A 14 -11.09 -11.97 -18.86
C ARG A 14 -11.53 -10.69 -18.19
N VAL A 15 -10.89 -10.35 -17.08
CA VAL A 15 -11.30 -9.18 -16.27
C VAL A 15 -10.14 -8.19 -16.16
N LEU A 16 -10.43 -6.92 -16.45
CA LEU A 16 -9.51 -5.83 -16.21
C LEU A 16 -9.85 -5.17 -14.87
N VAL A 17 -8.94 -5.25 -13.90
CA VAL A 17 -9.02 -4.49 -12.66
C VAL A 17 -8.18 -3.23 -12.80
N ALA A 18 -8.76 -2.06 -12.58
CA ALA A 18 -8.03 -0.80 -12.68
C ALA A 18 -7.87 -0.13 -11.32
N ARG A 19 -6.62 0.20 -10.96
CA ARG A 19 -6.25 1.07 -9.85
C ARG A 19 -5.08 1.95 -10.29
N LEU A 20 -5.35 3.20 -10.64
CA LEU A 20 -4.41 4.06 -11.36
C LEU A 20 -3.46 4.86 -10.47
N ASP A 21 -3.62 4.81 -9.15
CA ASP A 21 -2.95 5.66 -8.17
C ASP A 21 -1.54 5.20 -7.81
N SER A 22 -1.15 5.50 -6.56
CA SER A 22 0.18 5.26 -6.02
C SER A 22 0.44 3.80 -5.62
N PHE A 23 1.68 3.52 -5.20
CA PHE A 23 2.13 2.22 -4.70
C PHE A 23 1.21 1.67 -3.58
N GLY A 24 0.92 2.50 -2.56
CA GLY A 24 0.05 2.09 -1.45
C GLY A 24 -1.40 1.82 -1.88
N ASP A 25 -1.92 2.65 -2.77
CA ASP A 25 -3.28 2.50 -3.32
C ASP A 25 -3.47 1.19 -4.08
N VAL A 26 -2.44 0.74 -4.80
CA VAL A 26 -2.47 -0.55 -5.51
C VAL A 26 -2.40 -1.71 -4.52
N LEU A 27 -1.57 -1.61 -3.46
CA LEU A 27 -1.52 -2.65 -2.42
C LEU A 27 -2.86 -2.85 -1.70
N VAL A 28 -3.55 -1.77 -1.35
CA VAL A 28 -4.86 -1.86 -0.68
C VAL A 28 -5.97 -2.39 -1.58
N ALA A 29 -5.78 -2.40 -2.90
CA ALA A 29 -6.67 -3.08 -3.84
C ALA A 29 -6.48 -4.61 -3.89
N GLY A 30 -5.44 -5.15 -3.26
CA GLY A 30 -5.07 -6.57 -3.31
C GLY A 30 -6.20 -7.56 -2.99
N PRO A 31 -7.00 -7.38 -1.93
CA PRO A 31 -8.15 -8.25 -1.65
C PRO A 31 -9.17 -8.28 -2.78
N ALA A 32 -9.48 -7.13 -3.39
CA ALA A 32 -10.40 -7.06 -4.55
C ALA A 32 -9.81 -7.77 -5.78
N VAL A 33 -8.50 -7.64 -6.01
CA VAL A 33 -7.80 -8.36 -7.10
C VAL A 33 -7.92 -9.87 -6.89
N ARG A 34 -7.71 -10.37 -5.67
CA ARG A 34 -7.86 -11.81 -5.37
C ARG A 34 -9.31 -12.30 -5.51
N ALA A 35 -10.29 -11.47 -5.11
CA ALA A 35 -11.70 -11.79 -5.32
C ALA A 35 -12.02 -11.92 -6.83
N VAL A 36 -11.50 -11.00 -7.66
CA VAL A 36 -11.66 -11.09 -9.10
C VAL A 36 -10.96 -12.32 -9.66
N ALA A 37 -9.73 -12.62 -9.21
CA ALA A 37 -8.98 -13.78 -9.65
C ALA A 37 -9.65 -15.12 -9.31
N ALA A 38 -10.42 -15.18 -8.22
CA ALA A 38 -11.18 -16.38 -7.88
C ALA A 38 -12.35 -16.66 -8.83
N GLY A 39 -12.84 -15.66 -9.56
CA GLY A 39 -13.98 -15.76 -10.47
C GLY A 39 -13.67 -15.46 -11.95
N ALA A 40 -12.39 -15.28 -12.29
CA ALA A 40 -11.92 -14.96 -13.63
C ALA A 40 -10.87 -15.98 -14.09
N ASP A 41 -10.77 -16.21 -15.41
CA ASP A 41 -9.75 -17.08 -16.01
C ASP A 41 -8.47 -16.28 -16.32
N HIS A 42 -8.56 -14.95 -16.39
CA HIS A 42 -7.42 -14.08 -16.59
C HIS A 42 -7.69 -12.69 -16.02
N VAL A 43 -6.79 -12.22 -15.17
CA VAL A 43 -6.85 -10.90 -14.56
C VAL A 43 -5.75 -9.99 -15.08
N THR A 44 -6.15 -8.93 -15.76
CA THR A 44 -5.25 -7.84 -16.12
C THR A 44 -5.37 -6.73 -15.06
N LEU A 45 -4.28 -6.39 -14.38
CA LEU A 45 -4.22 -5.20 -13.54
C LEU A 45 -3.72 -4.01 -14.37
N LEU A 46 -4.56 -2.99 -14.50
CA LEU A 46 -4.21 -1.69 -15.08
C LEU A 46 -3.87 -0.70 -13.95
N CYS A 47 -2.65 -0.22 -13.90
CA CYS A 47 -2.23 0.77 -12.92
C CYS A 47 -1.41 1.90 -13.53
N GLY A 48 -1.22 2.99 -12.76
CA GLY A 48 -0.29 4.06 -13.11
C GLY A 48 1.17 3.67 -12.88
N PRO A 49 2.13 4.45 -13.42
CA PRO A 49 3.56 4.17 -13.24
C PRO A 49 4.02 4.07 -11.78
N GLN A 50 3.42 4.87 -10.89
CA GLN A 50 3.74 4.83 -9.46
C GLN A 50 3.18 3.59 -8.74
N GLY A 51 2.11 3.00 -9.27
CA GLY A 51 1.49 1.78 -8.75
C GLY A 51 2.10 0.48 -9.29
N ALA A 52 2.76 0.53 -10.46
CA ALA A 52 3.26 -0.64 -11.15
C ALA A 52 4.18 -1.54 -10.29
N PRO A 53 5.10 -1.01 -9.48
CA PRO A 53 5.93 -1.84 -8.61
C PRO A 53 5.13 -2.63 -7.56
N ALA A 54 4.02 -2.08 -7.06
CA ALA A 54 3.10 -2.79 -6.17
C ALA A 54 2.28 -3.83 -6.93
N GLY A 55 1.78 -3.47 -8.13
CA GLY A 55 1.03 -4.38 -8.99
C GLY A 55 1.79 -5.65 -9.32
N ALA A 56 3.11 -5.55 -9.49
CA ALA A 56 3.98 -6.70 -9.69
C ALA A 56 4.04 -7.65 -8.48
N LEU A 57 3.71 -7.18 -7.29
CA LEU A 57 3.70 -7.98 -6.05
C LEU A 57 2.33 -8.60 -5.74
N LEU A 58 1.24 -8.18 -6.40
CA LEU A 58 -0.10 -8.65 -6.03
C LEU A 58 -0.33 -10.10 -6.49
N PRO A 59 -0.83 -10.98 -5.59
CA PRO A 59 -1.34 -12.29 -5.96
C PRO A 59 -2.59 -12.16 -6.85
N GLY A 60 -2.75 -13.07 -7.81
CA GLY A 60 -3.92 -13.13 -8.68
C GLY A 60 -3.85 -12.21 -9.90
N VAL A 61 -2.74 -11.54 -10.14
CA VAL A 61 -2.49 -10.76 -11.37
C VAL A 61 -1.77 -11.63 -12.39
N ASP A 62 -2.38 -11.85 -13.55
CA ASP A 62 -1.80 -12.59 -14.66
C ASP A 62 -1.07 -11.65 -15.64
N SER A 63 -1.63 -10.47 -15.89
CA SER A 63 -1.07 -9.44 -16.76
C SER A 63 -1.03 -8.09 -16.05
N LEU A 64 0.13 -7.44 -16.04
CA LEU A 64 0.29 -6.09 -15.52
C LEU A 64 0.43 -5.10 -16.67
N ARG A 65 -0.49 -4.12 -16.72
CA ARG A 65 -0.45 -3.03 -17.71
C ARG A 65 -0.27 -1.69 -17.01
N VAL A 66 0.66 -0.92 -17.53
CA VAL A 66 0.99 0.39 -16.98
C VAL A 66 0.52 1.46 -17.95
N TRP A 67 -0.31 2.37 -17.47
CA TRP A 67 -0.79 3.49 -18.26
C TRP A 67 -0.86 4.76 -17.42
N ALA A 68 -0.21 5.81 -17.89
CA ALA A 68 -0.19 7.11 -17.22
C ALA A 68 -1.46 7.90 -17.55
N ALA A 69 -2.49 7.74 -16.72
CA ALA A 69 -3.76 8.43 -16.89
C ALA A 69 -3.59 9.95 -16.74
N PRO A 70 -4.02 10.77 -17.73
CA PRO A 70 -3.77 12.23 -17.71
C PRO A 70 -4.38 12.98 -16.53
N TRP A 71 -5.40 12.42 -15.88
CA TRP A 71 -6.10 13.02 -14.73
C TRP A 71 -5.63 12.51 -13.36
N VAL A 72 -4.64 11.59 -13.32
CA VAL A 72 -4.10 11.01 -12.08
C VAL A 72 -2.64 11.40 -11.87
N THR A 73 -1.85 11.48 -12.95
CA THR A 73 -0.42 11.77 -12.88
C THR A 73 -0.16 13.25 -12.51
N GLU A 74 0.86 13.49 -11.67
CA GLU A 74 1.31 14.86 -11.32
C GLU A 74 1.85 15.62 -12.53
N THR A 75 2.44 14.91 -13.49
CA THR A 75 2.90 15.50 -14.76
C THR A 75 1.70 15.64 -15.69
N VAL A 76 1.37 16.88 -16.04
CA VAL A 76 0.27 17.15 -16.98
C VAL A 76 0.59 16.54 -18.35
N ARG A 77 -0.18 15.53 -18.72
CA ARG A 77 -0.17 14.91 -20.05
C ARG A 77 -1.45 15.31 -20.78
N PRO A 78 -1.40 15.94 -21.95
CA PRO A 78 -2.61 16.24 -22.71
C PRO A 78 -3.38 14.95 -23.02
N LEU A 79 -4.71 15.04 -22.96
CA LEU A 79 -5.58 13.97 -23.44
C LEU A 79 -5.84 14.22 -24.95
N ASP A 80 -5.00 13.61 -25.77
CA ASP A 80 -5.04 13.73 -27.22
C ASP A 80 -5.29 12.36 -27.91
N ASP A 81 -5.36 12.37 -29.25
CA ASP A 81 -5.59 11.16 -30.04
C ASP A 81 -4.49 10.11 -29.85
N ALA A 82 -3.26 10.50 -29.56
CA ALA A 82 -2.15 9.56 -29.34
C ALA A 82 -2.35 8.81 -28.02
N VAL A 83 -2.75 9.51 -26.94
CA VAL A 83 -3.07 8.91 -25.65
C VAL A 83 -4.28 7.99 -25.76
N LEU A 84 -5.30 8.39 -26.52
CA LEU A 84 -6.48 7.54 -26.76
C LEU A 84 -6.13 6.30 -27.59
N ALA A 85 -5.27 6.41 -28.60
CA ALA A 85 -4.82 5.28 -29.40
C ALA A 85 -3.99 4.29 -28.56
N GLU A 86 -3.08 4.78 -27.70
CA GLU A 86 -2.31 3.97 -26.75
C GLU A 86 -3.24 3.16 -25.85
N PHE A 87 -4.24 3.82 -25.23
CA PHE A 87 -5.19 3.15 -24.36
C PHE A 87 -6.03 2.10 -25.09
N ARG A 88 -6.52 2.43 -26.29
CA ARG A 88 -7.27 1.47 -27.13
C ARG A 88 -6.45 0.26 -27.54
N ALA A 89 -5.19 0.45 -27.87
CA ALA A 89 -4.28 -0.65 -28.20
C ALA A 89 -4.09 -1.59 -27.01
N LEU A 90 -3.86 -1.04 -25.80
CA LEU A 90 -3.76 -1.81 -24.56
C LEU A 90 -5.02 -2.65 -24.32
N VAL A 91 -6.21 -2.06 -24.41
CA VAL A 91 -7.47 -2.78 -24.20
C VAL A 91 -7.70 -3.83 -25.29
N ALA A 92 -7.33 -3.54 -26.53
CA ALA A 92 -7.46 -4.47 -27.66
C ALA A 92 -6.53 -5.69 -27.53
N GLU A 93 -5.34 -5.54 -26.93
CA GLU A 93 -4.45 -6.66 -26.60
C GLU A 93 -5.05 -7.55 -25.51
N GLU A 94 -5.52 -6.95 -24.43
CA GLU A 94 -6.04 -7.68 -23.27
C GLU A 94 -7.44 -8.27 -23.50
N ARG A 95 -8.26 -7.64 -24.33
CA ARG A 95 -9.63 -8.06 -24.69
C ARG A 95 -10.48 -8.42 -23.47
N PRO A 96 -10.63 -7.53 -22.49
CA PRO A 96 -11.40 -7.82 -21.30
C PRO A 96 -12.90 -7.92 -21.63
N ASP A 97 -13.57 -8.94 -21.07
CA ASP A 97 -15.03 -9.08 -21.11
C ASP A 97 -15.69 -8.07 -20.19
N GLU A 98 -14.97 -7.67 -19.13
CA GLU A 98 -15.43 -6.67 -18.19
C GLU A 98 -14.27 -5.96 -17.48
N ALA A 99 -14.59 -4.80 -16.89
CA ALA A 99 -13.66 -4.04 -16.08
C ALA A 99 -14.24 -3.68 -14.71
N VAL A 100 -13.42 -3.80 -13.66
CA VAL A 100 -13.72 -3.33 -12.31
C VAL A 100 -12.82 -2.14 -12.01
N VAL A 101 -13.42 -0.95 -11.88
CA VAL A 101 -12.69 0.30 -11.67
C VAL A 101 -12.67 0.62 -10.17
N LEU A 102 -11.52 0.47 -9.57
CA LEU A 102 -11.27 0.76 -8.16
C LEU A 102 -10.72 2.18 -8.02
N THR A 103 -11.42 3.01 -7.26
CA THR A 103 -11.03 4.40 -6.98
C THR A 103 -11.10 4.69 -5.49
N SER A 104 -10.28 5.63 -5.01
CA SER A 104 -10.45 6.19 -3.66
C SER A 104 -11.77 6.96 -3.56
N PHE A 105 -12.20 7.21 -2.32
CA PHE A 105 -13.47 7.89 -2.03
C PHE A 105 -13.63 9.29 -2.66
N HIS A 106 -12.54 9.94 -3.03
CA HIS A 106 -12.53 11.29 -3.61
C HIS A 106 -12.29 11.33 -5.12
N GLN A 107 -12.23 10.17 -5.75
CA GLN A 107 -11.99 10.04 -7.19
C GLN A 107 -13.24 9.54 -7.90
N SER A 108 -13.35 9.90 -9.18
CA SER A 108 -14.42 9.41 -10.05
C SER A 108 -13.91 8.30 -10.97
N PRO A 109 -14.63 7.19 -11.10
CA PRO A 109 -14.32 6.14 -12.09
C PRO A 109 -14.71 6.57 -13.52
N LEU A 110 -15.54 7.62 -13.67
CA LEU A 110 -16.21 7.93 -14.93
C LEU A 110 -15.26 8.28 -16.09
N PRO A 111 -14.14 9.02 -15.89
CA PRO A 111 -13.20 9.25 -16.98
C PRO A 111 -12.64 7.95 -17.56
N LEU A 112 -12.24 6.99 -16.70
CA LEU A 112 -11.75 5.68 -17.16
C LEU A 112 -12.88 4.84 -17.74
N ALA A 113 -14.04 4.83 -17.13
CA ALA A 113 -15.22 4.10 -17.63
C ALA A 113 -15.60 4.55 -19.05
N MET A 114 -15.53 5.85 -19.33
CA MET A 114 -15.75 6.38 -20.68
C MET A 114 -14.74 5.84 -21.68
N LEU A 115 -13.45 5.84 -21.34
CA LEU A 115 -12.41 5.29 -22.22
C LEU A 115 -12.56 3.79 -22.44
N LEU A 116 -12.91 3.01 -21.40
CA LEU A 116 -13.19 1.58 -21.49
C LEU A 116 -14.36 1.30 -22.43
N ARG A 117 -15.45 2.09 -22.33
CA ARG A 117 -16.58 1.98 -23.26
C ARG A 117 -16.19 2.30 -24.70
N LEU A 118 -15.44 3.38 -24.91
CA LEU A 118 -14.94 3.76 -26.24
C LEU A 118 -13.94 2.73 -26.82
N ALA A 119 -13.29 1.95 -25.97
CA ALA A 119 -12.42 0.84 -26.35
C ALA A 119 -13.19 -0.49 -26.53
N GLY A 120 -14.52 -0.50 -26.30
CA GLY A 120 -15.39 -1.64 -26.55
C GLY A 120 -15.54 -2.62 -25.40
N VAL A 121 -15.16 -2.27 -24.17
CA VAL A 121 -15.36 -3.13 -22.99
C VAL A 121 -16.85 -3.27 -22.70
N PRO A 122 -17.42 -4.51 -22.74
CA PRO A 122 -18.87 -4.70 -22.68
C PRO A 122 -19.48 -4.38 -21.31
N ARG A 123 -18.76 -4.61 -20.20
CA ARG A 123 -19.26 -4.42 -18.84
C ARG A 123 -18.25 -3.65 -18.00
N VAL A 124 -18.71 -2.63 -17.30
CA VAL A 124 -17.87 -1.81 -16.41
C VAL A 124 -18.56 -1.61 -15.08
N SER A 125 -17.82 -1.89 -13.98
CA SER A 125 -18.30 -1.75 -12.61
C SER A 125 -17.43 -0.74 -11.85
N GLY A 126 -18.03 0.02 -10.91
CA GLY A 126 -17.29 0.98 -10.10
C GLY A 126 -18.18 1.73 -9.11
N ALA A 127 -17.57 2.57 -8.28
CA ALA A 127 -18.26 3.41 -7.31
C ALA A 127 -18.28 4.88 -7.75
N SER A 128 -19.45 5.51 -7.85
CA SER A 128 -19.57 6.90 -8.29
C SER A 128 -20.69 7.63 -7.55
N VAL A 129 -20.40 8.85 -7.06
CA VAL A 129 -21.42 9.79 -6.53
C VAL A 129 -22.27 10.36 -7.67
N ASP A 130 -21.65 10.57 -8.84
CA ASP A 130 -22.34 11.10 -10.01
C ASP A 130 -23.13 10.02 -10.73
N HIS A 131 -24.22 10.42 -11.37
CA HIS A 131 -25.03 9.54 -12.22
C HIS A 131 -24.19 9.10 -13.46
N PRO A 132 -23.93 7.80 -13.64
CA PRO A 132 -22.99 7.34 -14.66
C PRO A 132 -23.60 7.19 -16.06
N GLY A 133 -24.94 7.27 -16.19
CA GLY A 133 -25.61 6.92 -17.45
C GLY A 133 -25.24 5.51 -17.89
N SER A 134 -24.83 5.37 -19.15
CA SER A 134 -24.38 4.08 -19.74
C SER A 134 -22.92 3.73 -19.48
N LEU A 135 -22.19 4.53 -18.68
CA LEU A 135 -20.76 4.29 -18.43
C LEU A 135 -20.50 3.14 -17.45
N LEU A 136 -21.39 2.94 -16.47
CA LEU A 136 -21.29 1.83 -15.52
C LEU A 136 -22.53 0.93 -15.62
N ASP A 137 -22.32 -0.38 -15.71
CA ASP A 137 -23.40 -1.39 -15.61
C ASP A 137 -23.70 -1.70 -14.15
N VAL A 138 -22.68 -1.69 -13.31
CA VAL A 138 -22.77 -1.83 -11.85
C VAL A 138 -22.21 -0.59 -11.21
N ARG A 139 -23.07 0.12 -10.49
CA ARG A 139 -22.70 1.32 -9.74
C ARG A 139 -22.99 1.11 -8.27
N LEU A 140 -21.96 1.25 -7.43
CA LEU A 140 -22.15 1.53 -6.01
C LEU A 140 -22.17 3.03 -5.76
N ARG A 141 -23.06 3.48 -4.87
CA ARG A 141 -23.22 4.88 -4.50
C ARG A 141 -22.57 5.14 -3.15
N PRO A 142 -21.44 5.89 -3.14
CA PRO A 142 -20.78 6.29 -1.90
C PRO A 142 -21.75 7.00 -0.95
N GLY A 143 -21.76 6.56 0.32
CA GLY A 143 -22.66 7.09 1.34
C GLY A 143 -24.08 6.52 1.34
N GLU A 144 -24.46 5.70 0.33
CA GLU A 144 -25.76 5.04 0.27
C GLU A 144 -25.60 3.50 0.37
N ASP A 145 -25.19 2.86 -0.72
CA ASP A 145 -24.96 1.41 -0.79
C ASP A 145 -23.46 1.02 -0.61
N LEU A 146 -22.57 2.02 -0.56
CA LEU A 146 -21.16 1.87 -0.22
C LEU A 146 -20.82 2.74 0.99
N PRO A 147 -20.61 2.18 2.20
CA PRO A 147 -20.18 2.93 3.38
C PRO A 147 -18.85 3.67 3.13
N GLU A 148 -18.78 4.91 3.65
CA GLU A 148 -17.57 5.73 3.51
C GLU A 148 -16.63 5.64 4.72
N ASP A 149 -17.09 5.18 5.88
CA ASP A 149 -16.27 5.00 7.09
C ASP A 149 -15.77 3.54 7.22
N VAL A 150 -15.11 3.07 6.16
CA VAL A 150 -14.51 1.73 6.09
C VAL A 150 -13.08 1.83 5.53
N PRO A 151 -12.20 0.87 5.86
CA PRO A 151 -10.87 0.78 5.26
C PRO A 151 -10.93 0.67 3.73
N GLU A 152 -9.95 1.27 3.03
CA GLU A 152 -9.89 1.22 1.56
C GLU A 152 -9.83 -0.22 1.00
N PRO A 153 -9.17 -1.22 1.63
CA PRO A 153 -9.26 -2.61 1.18
C PRO A 153 -10.68 -3.17 1.19
N GLU A 154 -11.46 -2.87 2.24
CA GLU A 154 -12.86 -3.29 2.33
C GLU A 154 -13.73 -2.57 1.30
N ARG A 155 -13.49 -1.27 1.08
CA ARG A 155 -14.16 -0.50 0.06
C ARG A 155 -13.93 -1.09 -1.34
N ALA A 156 -12.67 -1.41 -1.67
CA ALA A 156 -12.30 -2.04 -2.93
C ALA A 156 -12.96 -3.41 -3.10
N LEU A 157 -12.97 -4.22 -2.03
CA LEU A 157 -13.60 -5.54 -2.03
C LEU A 157 -15.12 -5.46 -2.26
N ARG A 158 -15.82 -4.49 -1.65
CA ARG A 158 -17.26 -4.28 -1.88
C ARG A 158 -17.57 -3.92 -3.34
N ILE A 159 -16.66 -3.19 -4.01
CA ILE A 159 -16.83 -2.89 -5.45
C ILE A 159 -16.68 -4.18 -6.28
N ALA A 160 -15.73 -5.04 -5.94
CA ALA A 160 -15.55 -6.33 -6.60
C ALA A 160 -16.75 -7.26 -6.35
N ASP A 161 -17.27 -7.31 -5.10
CA ASP A 161 -18.45 -8.12 -4.74
C ASP A 161 -19.69 -7.67 -5.52
N ALA A 162 -19.94 -6.38 -5.63
CA ALA A 162 -21.04 -5.85 -6.44
C ALA A 162 -20.89 -6.18 -7.94
N ALA A 163 -19.67 -6.33 -8.43
CA ALA A 163 -19.39 -6.81 -9.78
C ALA A 163 -19.59 -8.34 -9.95
N GLY A 164 -19.82 -9.05 -8.83
CA GLY A 164 -20.06 -10.50 -8.79
C GLY A 164 -18.82 -11.34 -8.50
N PHE A 165 -17.80 -10.75 -7.83
CA PHE A 165 -16.58 -11.44 -7.45
C PHE A 165 -16.43 -11.48 -5.93
N ALA A 166 -16.29 -12.68 -5.37
CA ALA A 166 -16.08 -12.89 -3.95
C ALA A 166 -14.70 -13.48 -3.66
N LEU A 167 -14.19 -13.22 -2.47
CA LEU A 167 -12.97 -13.89 -2.01
C LEU A 167 -13.20 -15.40 -1.96
N PRO A 168 -12.17 -16.20 -2.26
CA PRO A 168 -12.27 -17.65 -2.12
C PRO A 168 -12.42 -18.04 -0.63
N ASP A 169 -12.98 -19.21 -0.39
CA ASP A 169 -13.14 -19.75 0.97
C ASP A 169 -11.79 -19.76 1.71
N GLY A 170 -11.79 -19.24 2.93
CA GLY A 170 -10.60 -19.17 3.78
C GLY A 170 -9.69 -17.95 3.54
N ASP A 171 -9.98 -17.09 2.57
CA ASP A 171 -9.29 -15.80 2.44
C ASP A 171 -9.90 -14.77 3.40
N ASP A 172 -9.09 -14.24 4.29
CA ASP A 172 -9.49 -13.31 5.35
C ASP A 172 -9.61 -11.84 4.90
N GLY A 173 -9.37 -11.55 3.62
CA GLY A 173 -9.41 -10.20 3.06
C GLY A 173 -8.24 -9.29 3.46
N ARG A 174 -7.23 -9.80 4.16
CA ARG A 174 -6.04 -9.02 4.53
C ARG A 174 -5.16 -8.73 3.32
N LEU A 175 -4.32 -7.71 3.42
CA LEU A 175 -3.32 -7.42 2.40
C LEU A 175 -2.32 -8.58 2.32
N ARG A 176 -1.92 -8.91 1.09
CA ARG A 176 -0.92 -9.94 0.81
C ARG A 176 -0.11 -9.56 -0.41
N VAL A 177 1.16 -9.94 -0.41
CA VAL A 177 2.03 -9.92 -1.58
C VAL A 177 2.53 -11.32 -1.88
N ARG A 178 2.85 -11.60 -3.15
CA ARG A 178 3.49 -12.86 -3.51
C ARG A 178 4.94 -12.85 -3.05
N SER A 179 5.44 -13.99 -2.60
CA SER A 179 6.86 -14.20 -2.41
C SER A 179 7.59 -14.12 -3.76
N ASP A 180 8.79 -13.59 -3.74
CA ASP A 180 9.69 -13.55 -4.87
C ASP A 180 11.00 -14.25 -4.47
N ASP A 181 11.17 -15.48 -4.92
CA ASP A 181 12.37 -16.29 -4.60
C ASP A 181 13.68 -15.64 -5.09
N SER A 182 13.61 -14.65 -5.98
CA SER A 182 14.75 -13.86 -6.42
C SER A 182 15.09 -12.68 -5.52
N ALA A 183 14.20 -12.34 -4.56
CA ALA A 183 14.41 -11.27 -3.60
C ALA A 183 15.41 -11.71 -2.51
N VAL A 184 16.66 -11.33 -2.68
CA VAL A 184 17.73 -11.65 -1.73
C VAL A 184 17.90 -10.51 -0.75
N LEU A 185 17.84 -10.83 0.56
CA LEU A 185 18.15 -9.86 1.62
C LEU A 185 19.58 -9.36 1.48
N PRO A 186 19.84 -8.05 1.70
CA PRO A 186 21.22 -7.54 1.85
C PRO A 186 21.97 -8.31 2.93
N ALA A 187 23.25 -8.64 2.67
CA ALA A 187 24.04 -9.49 3.55
C ALA A 187 24.12 -8.94 4.99
N GLU A 188 24.17 -7.61 5.14
CA GLU A 188 24.18 -6.93 6.42
C GLU A 188 22.87 -7.09 7.22
N VAL A 189 21.72 -7.32 6.53
CA VAL A 189 20.42 -7.61 7.18
C VAL A 189 20.27 -9.10 7.44
N ALA A 190 20.68 -9.94 6.49
CA ALA A 190 20.61 -11.38 6.62
C ALA A 190 21.46 -11.95 7.77
N ALA A 191 22.47 -11.19 8.23
CA ALA A 191 23.33 -11.53 9.35
C ALA A 191 22.72 -11.18 10.73
N LEU A 192 21.54 -10.54 10.78
CA LEU A 192 20.90 -10.11 12.01
C LEU A 192 19.90 -11.15 12.51
N ASP A 193 19.98 -11.52 13.78
CA ASP A 193 18.98 -12.38 14.43
C ASP A 193 17.67 -11.64 14.69
N ARG A 194 17.73 -10.33 14.94
CA ARG A 194 16.59 -9.44 15.15
C ARG A 194 16.94 -8.02 14.71
N TYR A 195 15.97 -7.27 14.25
CA TYR A 195 16.13 -5.86 13.90
C TYR A 195 14.80 -5.13 13.85
N VAL A 196 14.85 -3.82 13.94
CA VAL A 196 13.71 -2.91 13.72
C VAL A 196 13.92 -2.21 12.38
N VAL A 197 12.83 -2.03 11.61
CA VAL A 197 12.87 -1.18 10.42
C VAL A 197 12.33 0.20 10.76
N VAL A 198 13.05 1.24 10.34
CA VAL A 198 12.59 2.63 10.36
C VAL A 198 12.52 3.13 8.92
N HIS A 199 11.31 3.55 8.50
CA HIS A 199 11.10 4.18 7.20
C HIS A 199 10.72 5.64 7.37
N PRO A 200 11.68 6.58 7.30
CA PRO A 200 11.45 7.99 7.63
C PRO A 200 10.74 8.78 6.55
N GLY A 201 10.75 8.26 5.30
CA GLY A 201 10.26 8.95 4.13
C GLY A 201 8.73 8.99 4.04
N ALA A 202 8.21 10.08 3.49
CA ALA A 202 6.83 10.21 3.03
C ALA A 202 6.78 11.12 1.80
N SER A 203 5.91 10.78 0.84
CA SER A 203 5.72 11.60 -0.38
C SER A 203 5.05 12.95 -0.11
N VAL A 204 4.51 13.14 1.08
CA VAL A 204 3.76 14.33 1.52
C VAL A 204 4.36 14.82 2.83
N GLU A 205 4.89 16.06 2.85
CA GLU A 205 5.52 16.67 4.02
C GLU A 205 4.61 16.62 5.26
N ALA A 206 3.34 16.96 5.10
CA ALA A 206 2.35 16.94 6.18
C ALA A 206 2.13 15.54 6.83
N ARG A 207 2.80 14.49 6.34
CA ARG A 207 2.77 13.12 6.88
C ARG A 207 4.12 12.67 7.43
N SER A 208 5.10 13.58 7.47
CA SER A 208 6.47 13.24 7.88
C SER A 208 6.69 13.53 9.36
N TRP A 209 7.23 12.56 10.10
CA TRP A 209 7.79 12.80 11.43
C TRP A 209 9.17 13.46 11.26
N PRO A 210 9.58 14.37 12.18
CA PRO A 210 10.84 15.11 12.02
C PRO A 210 12.06 14.17 11.87
N PRO A 211 12.99 14.44 10.93
CA PRO A 211 14.21 13.61 10.76
C PRO A 211 15.04 13.51 12.03
N ALA A 212 15.11 14.59 12.83
CA ALA A 212 15.80 14.60 14.11
C ALA A 212 15.19 13.60 15.12
N ALA A 213 13.85 13.42 15.08
CA ALA A 213 13.18 12.47 15.95
C ALA A 213 13.43 11.02 15.50
N HIS A 214 13.41 10.76 14.17
CA HIS A 214 13.83 9.47 13.63
C HIS A 214 15.28 9.11 14.03
N ARG A 215 16.20 10.07 13.91
CA ARG A 215 17.60 9.85 14.32
C ARG A 215 17.72 9.58 15.83
N ALA A 216 16.96 10.30 16.66
CA ALA A 216 16.92 10.06 18.08
C ALA A 216 16.37 8.67 18.43
N LEU A 217 15.39 8.17 17.65
CA LEU A 217 14.85 6.82 17.77
C LEU A 217 15.91 5.76 17.41
N VAL A 218 16.65 5.94 16.30
CA VAL A 218 17.76 5.03 15.93
C VAL A 218 18.80 4.96 17.05
N ALA A 219 19.20 6.10 17.60
CA ALA A 219 20.11 6.16 18.74
C ALA A 219 19.53 5.54 20.03
N ALA A 220 18.23 5.57 20.23
CA ALA A 220 17.57 4.92 21.36
C ALA A 220 17.61 3.38 21.23
N TYR A 221 17.32 2.84 20.05
CA TYR A 221 17.44 1.41 19.79
C TYR A 221 18.90 0.91 19.87
N ASP A 222 19.86 1.70 19.39
CA ASP A 222 21.30 1.37 19.52
C ASP A 222 21.71 1.20 20.99
N ARG A 223 21.26 2.12 21.89
CA ARG A 223 21.50 1.98 23.35
C ARG A 223 20.86 0.73 23.96
N LEU A 224 19.77 0.24 23.35
CA LEU A 224 19.12 -1.01 23.76
C LEU A 224 19.76 -2.25 23.12
N GLY A 225 20.79 -2.07 22.28
CA GLY A 225 21.43 -3.16 21.53
C GLY A 225 20.54 -3.78 20.46
N ILE A 226 19.57 -3.02 19.94
CA ILE A 226 18.66 -3.45 18.88
C ILE A 226 19.10 -2.83 17.55
N PRO A 227 19.56 -3.62 16.58
CA PRO A 227 19.92 -3.13 15.25
C PRO A 227 18.73 -2.44 14.55
N VAL A 228 18.99 -1.33 13.87
CA VAL A 228 18.00 -0.60 13.08
C VAL A 228 18.39 -0.61 11.61
N VAL A 229 17.46 -1.03 10.77
CA VAL A 229 17.55 -0.94 9.31
C VAL A 229 16.71 0.24 8.85
N VAL A 230 17.34 1.23 8.21
CA VAL A 230 16.68 2.43 7.70
C VAL A 230 16.43 2.25 6.21
N THR A 231 15.16 2.34 5.81
CA THR A 231 14.74 2.13 4.41
C THR A 231 14.19 3.40 3.79
N GLY A 232 14.28 3.51 2.47
CA GLY A 232 13.77 4.66 1.70
C GLY A 232 13.94 4.46 0.21
N SER A 233 13.25 5.30 -0.58
CA SER A 233 13.36 5.35 -2.04
C SER A 233 14.73 5.92 -2.48
N PRO A 234 15.10 5.78 -3.77
CA PRO A 234 16.29 6.42 -4.31
C PRO A 234 16.36 7.95 -4.11
N GLY A 235 15.19 8.62 -4.10
CA GLY A 235 15.09 10.07 -3.84
C GLY A 235 15.30 10.46 -2.38
N GLU A 236 15.24 9.49 -1.45
CA GLU A 236 15.33 9.73 0.00
C GLU A 236 16.70 9.35 0.60
N ARG A 237 17.71 9.03 -0.23
CA ARG A 237 19.05 8.62 0.24
C ARG A 237 19.70 9.60 1.23
N GLY A 238 19.51 10.90 1.03
CA GLY A 238 20.04 11.91 1.97
C GLY A 238 19.37 11.82 3.34
N LEU A 239 18.05 11.63 3.35
CA LEU A 239 17.25 11.47 4.56
C LEU A 239 17.61 10.17 5.30
N THR A 240 17.68 9.05 4.59
CA THR A 240 18.00 7.75 5.19
C THR A 240 19.40 7.72 5.77
N ALA A 241 20.38 8.29 5.08
CA ALA A 241 21.76 8.42 5.59
C ALA A 241 21.83 9.31 6.83
N GLU A 242 21.10 10.43 6.86
CA GLU A 242 21.00 11.31 8.04
C GLU A 242 20.39 10.57 9.24
N VAL A 243 19.29 9.82 9.01
CA VAL A 243 18.57 9.08 10.06
C VAL A 243 19.36 7.89 10.56
N ALA A 244 19.98 7.12 9.69
CA ALA A 244 20.81 5.96 10.06
C ALA A 244 22.04 6.39 10.88
N GLY A 245 22.61 7.54 10.55
CA GLY A 245 23.79 8.05 11.23
C GLY A 245 24.97 7.05 11.14
N THR A 246 25.61 6.77 12.27
CA THR A 246 26.77 5.85 12.35
C THR A 246 26.40 4.46 12.88
N THR A 247 25.20 4.26 13.41
CA THR A 247 24.78 3.02 14.09
C THR A 247 23.69 2.27 13.34
N GLY A 248 22.87 2.95 12.54
CA GLY A 248 21.86 2.31 11.71
C GLY A 248 22.42 1.76 10.40
N ILE A 249 21.80 0.71 9.86
CA ILE A 249 22.08 0.17 8.53
C ILE A 249 21.25 0.93 7.51
N ASP A 250 21.89 1.71 6.62
CA ASP A 250 21.22 2.50 5.59
C ASP A 250 20.97 1.67 4.33
N LEU A 251 19.71 1.42 4.03
CA LEU A 251 19.23 0.80 2.80
C LEU A 251 18.52 1.78 1.84
N GLY A 252 18.66 3.08 2.03
CA GLY A 252 18.06 4.11 1.17
C GLY A 252 18.36 3.93 -0.31
N GLY A 253 17.31 3.65 -1.11
CA GLY A 253 17.43 3.40 -2.55
C GLY A 253 18.23 2.16 -2.94
N ARG A 254 18.37 1.19 -2.04
CA ARG A 254 19.13 -0.06 -2.24
C ARG A 254 18.23 -1.30 -2.32
N THR A 255 16.92 -1.14 -2.16
CA THR A 255 15.96 -2.23 -2.19
C THR A 255 15.01 -2.09 -3.37
N SER A 256 14.73 -3.19 -4.08
CA SER A 256 13.53 -3.30 -4.90
C SER A 256 12.30 -3.47 -4.01
N PRO A 257 11.07 -3.29 -4.50
CA PRO A 257 9.85 -3.54 -3.72
C PRO A 257 9.78 -4.96 -3.14
N ALA A 258 10.23 -5.98 -3.87
CA ALA A 258 10.29 -7.35 -3.40
C ALA A 258 11.30 -7.53 -2.26
N VAL A 259 12.52 -6.98 -2.40
CA VAL A 259 13.53 -7.00 -1.33
C VAL A 259 13.05 -6.20 -0.12
N LEU A 260 12.37 -5.06 -0.32
CA LEU A 260 11.78 -4.30 0.79
C LEU A 260 10.71 -5.14 1.53
N ALA A 261 9.88 -5.90 0.80
CA ALA A 261 8.90 -6.80 1.41
C ALA A 261 9.58 -7.82 2.34
N GLU A 262 10.67 -8.45 1.90
CA GLU A 262 11.45 -9.39 2.73
C GLU A 262 12.11 -8.71 3.96
N VAL A 263 12.65 -7.50 3.77
CA VAL A 263 13.20 -6.71 4.89
C VAL A 263 12.13 -6.35 5.91
N LEU A 264 10.92 -6.01 5.46
CA LEU A 264 9.80 -5.70 6.35
C LEU A 264 9.24 -6.96 7.04
N ALA A 265 9.19 -8.09 6.34
CA ALA A 265 8.70 -9.36 6.86
C ALA A 265 9.58 -9.91 8.00
N GLY A 266 10.91 -9.73 7.90
CA GLY A 266 11.86 -10.17 8.91
C GLY A 266 12.02 -9.21 10.10
N ALA A 267 11.41 -8.02 10.05
CA ALA A 267 11.53 -7.03 11.12
C ALA A 267 10.72 -7.43 12.37
N GLU A 268 11.28 -7.21 13.56
CA GLU A 268 10.52 -7.34 14.82
C GLU A 268 9.38 -6.33 14.90
N VAL A 269 9.65 -5.08 14.51
CA VAL A 269 8.68 -3.99 14.39
C VAL A 269 9.10 -3.07 13.24
N VAL A 270 8.13 -2.54 12.53
CA VAL A 270 8.30 -1.52 11.49
C VAL A 270 7.77 -0.18 11.99
N VAL A 271 8.62 0.84 12.08
CA VAL A 271 8.22 2.22 12.40
C VAL A 271 8.14 3.00 11.09
N VAL A 272 6.95 3.49 10.75
CA VAL A 272 6.68 4.07 9.43
C VAL A 272 5.57 5.11 9.49
N GLY A 273 5.65 6.14 8.64
CA GLY A 273 4.59 7.13 8.46
C GLY A 273 3.43 6.59 7.59
N ASN A 274 2.41 7.46 7.37
CA ASN A 274 1.32 7.15 6.45
C ASN A 274 1.79 7.22 4.99
N THR A 275 2.33 6.11 4.48
CA THR A 275 2.98 5.98 3.16
C THR A 275 2.85 4.56 2.60
N GLY A 276 3.22 4.35 1.35
CA GLY A 276 3.13 3.05 0.68
C GLY A 276 3.82 1.89 1.43
N PRO A 277 5.04 2.05 1.95
CA PRO A 277 5.70 1.05 2.79
C PRO A 277 4.93 0.60 4.03
N ALA A 278 4.04 1.43 4.61
CA ALA A 278 3.17 1.00 5.70
C ALA A 278 2.17 -0.08 5.25
N HIS A 279 1.62 0.07 4.04
CA HIS A 279 0.73 -0.93 3.45
C HIS A 279 1.49 -2.19 3.01
N LEU A 280 2.76 -2.04 2.60
CA LEU A 280 3.61 -3.19 2.30
C LEU A 280 3.95 -3.97 3.59
N ALA A 281 4.28 -3.28 4.68
CA ALA A 281 4.47 -3.89 6.00
C ALA A 281 3.21 -4.65 6.46
N ALA A 282 2.03 -4.06 6.25
CA ALA A 282 0.75 -4.74 6.50
C ALA A 282 0.58 -6.00 5.63
N ALA A 283 0.98 -5.93 4.35
CA ALA A 283 0.82 -7.04 3.41
C ALA A 283 1.75 -8.23 3.69
N VAL A 284 2.86 -8.02 4.38
CA VAL A 284 3.79 -9.07 4.83
C VAL A 284 3.53 -9.51 6.30
N GLY A 285 2.48 -8.97 6.94
CA GLY A 285 2.11 -9.34 8.32
C GLY A 285 3.02 -8.78 9.41
N ALA A 286 3.80 -7.74 9.12
CA ALA A 286 4.68 -7.11 10.11
C ALA A 286 3.91 -6.44 11.25
N ARG A 287 4.54 -6.32 12.44
CA ARG A 287 4.07 -5.44 13.51
C ARG A 287 4.43 -4.00 13.17
N ILE A 288 3.48 -3.07 13.28
CA ILE A 288 3.64 -1.71 12.75
C ILE A 288 3.39 -0.67 13.84
N VAL A 289 4.38 0.19 14.08
CA VAL A 289 4.15 1.48 14.72
C VAL A 289 3.94 2.51 13.61
N SER A 290 2.72 2.97 13.45
CA SER A 290 2.33 3.91 12.40
C SER A 290 2.30 5.34 12.94
N LEU A 291 3.20 6.18 12.45
CA LEU A 291 3.26 7.62 12.72
C LEU A 291 2.26 8.31 11.78
N PHE A 292 1.01 8.46 12.23
CA PHE A 292 -0.10 8.79 11.36
C PHE A 292 -0.57 10.24 11.53
N SER A 293 -0.45 11.03 10.46
CA SER A 293 -0.99 12.39 10.40
C SER A 293 -2.49 12.40 10.07
N PRO A 294 -3.33 13.20 10.74
CA PRO A 294 -4.77 13.23 10.56
C PRO A 294 -5.24 13.96 9.28
N VAL A 295 -4.33 14.41 8.42
CA VAL A 295 -4.69 15.07 7.15
C VAL A 295 -5.55 14.19 6.25
N VAL A 296 -5.51 12.88 6.44
CA VAL A 296 -6.42 11.89 5.85
C VAL A 296 -7.03 11.02 6.96
N PRO A 297 -8.23 10.45 6.77
CA PRO A 297 -8.91 9.69 7.82
C PRO A 297 -8.18 8.36 8.09
N ALA A 298 -7.83 8.12 9.36
CA ALA A 298 -7.18 6.87 9.78
C ALA A 298 -8.05 5.63 9.50
N VAL A 299 -9.37 5.74 9.68
CA VAL A 299 -10.31 4.64 9.36
C VAL A 299 -10.14 4.10 7.94
N LYS A 300 -9.75 4.94 6.97
CA LYS A 300 -9.55 4.56 5.57
C LYS A 300 -8.11 4.10 5.28
N TRP A 301 -7.12 4.80 5.87
CA TRP A 301 -5.73 4.77 5.41
C TRP A 301 -4.72 4.28 6.44
N ALA A 302 -5.13 3.97 7.68
CA ALA A 302 -4.23 3.26 8.59
C ALA A 302 -3.80 1.92 7.98
N PRO A 303 -2.62 1.39 8.33
CA PRO A 303 -2.19 0.07 7.88
C PRO A 303 -3.25 -0.99 8.21
N TYR A 304 -3.74 -1.71 7.20
CA TYR A 304 -4.76 -2.75 7.35
C TYR A 304 -4.11 -4.07 7.76
N ALA A 305 -3.74 -4.15 9.02
CA ALA A 305 -3.01 -5.27 9.63
C ALA A 305 -3.54 -5.58 11.03
N GLU A 306 -3.14 -6.72 11.60
CA GLU A 306 -3.56 -7.17 12.92
C GLU A 306 -2.85 -6.45 14.05
N HIS A 307 -1.56 -6.20 13.87
CA HIS A 307 -0.66 -5.68 14.89
C HIS A 307 -0.22 -4.27 14.53
N VAL A 308 -1.04 -3.27 14.87
CA VAL A 308 -0.77 -1.85 14.57
C VAL A 308 -0.96 -1.01 15.81
N GLU A 309 0.04 -0.20 16.12
CA GLU A 309 -0.04 0.91 17.06
C GLU A 309 -0.05 2.22 16.27
N LEU A 310 -1.11 3.00 16.39
CA LEU A 310 -1.26 4.28 15.70
C LEU A 310 -0.85 5.42 16.64
N LEU A 311 0.19 6.16 16.26
CA LEU A 311 0.68 7.32 17.00
C LEU A 311 0.47 8.61 16.19
N GLY A 312 0.22 9.71 16.88
CA GLY A 312 -0.06 11.02 16.31
C GLY A 312 -1.43 11.55 16.75
N ASP A 313 -1.52 12.87 16.89
CA ASP A 313 -2.76 13.53 17.29
C ASP A 313 -3.79 13.52 16.16
N GLN A 314 -4.82 12.68 16.30
CA GLN A 314 -5.88 12.52 15.30
C GLN A 314 -6.91 13.65 15.33
N ASP A 315 -6.88 14.52 16.34
CA ASP A 315 -7.78 15.66 16.50
C ASP A 315 -7.13 17.01 16.17
N ALA A 316 -5.88 16.99 15.67
CA ALA A 316 -5.18 18.20 15.26
C ALA A 316 -5.98 19.05 14.26
N PRO A 317 -5.83 20.39 14.24
CA PRO A 317 -6.65 21.30 13.43
C PRO A 317 -6.61 21.02 11.93
N CYS A 318 -5.58 20.34 11.43
CA CYS A 318 -5.46 19.94 10.02
C CYS A 318 -6.21 18.65 9.67
N ARG A 319 -6.98 18.07 10.58
CA ARG A 319 -7.73 16.84 10.39
C ARG A 319 -8.59 16.91 9.13
N LEU A 320 -8.49 15.89 8.27
CA LEU A 320 -9.23 15.73 7.01
C LEU A 320 -8.96 16.83 5.95
N SER A 321 -7.95 17.67 6.14
CA SER A 321 -7.62 18.75 5.21
C SER A 321 -7.03 18.28 3.89
N ARG A 322 -6.46 17.07 3.84
CA ARG A 322 -5.68 16.53 2.72
C ARG A 322 -4.48 17.41 2.35
N ALA A 323 -4.00 18.23 3.29
CA ALA A 323 -2.87 19.10 3.08
C ALA A 323 -1.62 18.31 2.68
N ARG A 324 -0.88 18.83 1.70
CA ARG A 324 0.42 18.27 1.30
C ARG A 324 1.57 18.86 2.14
N GLU A 325 1.43 20.11 2.52
CA GLU A 325 2.30 20.83 3.47
C GLU A 325 1.51 21.09 4.74
N CYS A 326 2.17 21.01 5.91
CA CYS A 326 1.46 21.16 7.18
C CYS A 326 0.94 22.61 7.33
N PRO A 327 -0.38 22.83 7.44
CA PRO A 327 -0.94 24.17 7.61
C PRO A 327 -0.86 24.68 9.06
N VAL A 328 -0.41 23.83 10.01
CA VAL A 328 -0.33 24.18 11.43
C VAL A 328 1.13 24.40 11.82
N PRO A 329 1.51 25.60 12.32
CA PRO A 329 2.89 25.88 12.72
C PRO A 329 3.42 24.83 13.71
N GLY A 330 4.63 24.33 13.43
CA GLY A 330 5.30 23.34 14.27
C GLY A 330 4.86 21.89 14.07
N HIS A 331 3.91 21.62 13.17
CA HIS A 331 3.45 20.27 12.81
C HIS A 331 3.06 19.40 14.04
N PRO A 332 2.22 19.90 14.96
CA PRO A 332 2.08 19.34 16.31
C PRO A 332 1.57 17.90 16.35
N CYS A 333 0.81 17.46 15.35
CA CYS A 333 0.23 16.10 15.31
C CYS A 333 1.31 15.00 15.30
N LEU A 334 2.46 15.26 14.66
CA LEU A 334 3.56 14.30 14.60
C LEU A 334 4.77 14.78 15.43
N SER A 335 5.13 16.06 15.40
CA SER A 335 6.26 16.55 16.22
C SER A 335 6.03 16.36 17.73
N GLY A 336 4.76 16.23 18.16
CA GLY A 336 4.40 15.90 19.54
C GLY A 336 4.64 14.44 19.93
N VAL A 337 4.80 13.54 18.96
CA VAL A 337 5.10 12.12 19.24
C VAL A 337 6.56 12.00 19.70
N SER A 338 6.76 11.53 20.92
CA SER A 338 8.09 11.32 21.52
C SER A 338 8.69 9.97 21.11
N VAL A 339 10.01 9.85 21.23
CA VAL A 339 10.72 8.57 21.08
C VAL A 339 10.23 7.54 22.10
N ASP A 340 9.96 7.94 23.33
CA ASP A 340 9.49 7.05 24.39
C ASP A 340 8.09 6.46 24.07
N GLU A 341 7.20 7.23 23.44
CA GLU A 341 5.90 6.71 22.96
C GLU A 341 6.08 5.66 21.88
N VAL A 342 7.04 5.86 20.95
CA VAL A 342 7.36 4.86 19.92
C VAL A 342 7.93 3.59 20.54
N LEU A 343 8.84 3.68 21.49
CA LEU A 343 9.38 2.53 22.23
C LEU A 343 8.30 1.80 23.04
N ALA A 344 7.41 2.52 23.71
CA ALA A 344 6.29 1.93 24.43
C ALA A 344 5.29 1.24 23.48
N ALA A 345 5.05 1.78 22.28
CA ALA A 345 4.25 1.13 21.25
C ALA A 345 4.92 -0.17 20.74
N HIS A 346 6.24 -0.15 20.55
CA HIS A 346 6.99 -1.36 20.23
C HIS A 346 6.80 -2.42 21.31
N GLU A 347 6.99 -2.09 22.59
CA GLU A 347 6.80 -3.02 23.72
C GLU A 347 5.39 -3.64 23.75
N ARG A 348 4.34 -2.86 23.46
CA ARG A 348 2.98 -3.38 23.38
C ARG A 348 2.82 -4.39 22.24
N LEU A 349 3.42 -4.12 21.07
CA LEU A 349 3.35 -5.00 19.91
C LEU A 349 4.08 -6.33 20.12
N VAL A 350 5.19 -6.34 20.83
CA VAL A 350 5.98 -7.56 21.08
C VAL A 350 5.62 -8.26 22.40
N GLY A 351 4.85 -7.61 23.26
CA GLY A 351 4.39 -8.16 24.55
C GLY A 351 5.49 -8.29 25.62
N CYS A 352 6.62 -7.59 25.45
CA CYS A 352 7.70 -7.59 26.43
C CYS A 352 8.40 -6.23 26.51
N ALA A 353 8.97 -5.92 27.67
CA ALA A 353 9.74 -4.70 27.87
C ALA A 353 11.09 -4.75 27.15
N LEU A 354 11.45 -3.64 26.52
CA LEU A 354 12.76 -3.44 25.92
C LEU A 354 13.78 -3.21 27.04
N ARG A 355 14.73 -4.14 27.18
CA ARG A 355 15.79 -4.08 28.21
C ARG A 355 17.14 -3.85 27.56
N THR A 356 18.01 -3.12 28.26
CA THR A 356 19.42 -3.03 27.86
C THR A 356 20.10 -4.39 28.06
N ASN A 357 21.13 -4.69 27.28
CA ASN A 357 21.95 -5.91 27.44
C ASN A 357 22.54 -6.01 28.87
N ASP A 358 22.74 -4.90 29.56
CA ASP A 358 23.25 -4.83 30.94
C ASP A 358 22.22 -5.33 31.97
N ASP A 359 20.92 -5.11 31.71
CA ASP A 359 19.83 -5.57 32.58
C ASP A 359 19.57 -7.08 32.46
N SER A 360 19.85 -7.67 31.30
CA SER A 360 19.72 -9.12 31.07
C SER A 360 20.77 -9.94 31.84
N LEU A 361 21.93 -9.35 32.15
CA LEU A 361 22.99 -9.96 32.93
C LEU A 361 22.74 -9.87 34.46
N ARG A 362 21.92 -8.94 34.91
CA ARG A 362 21.60 -8.76 36.35
C ARG A 362 20.43 -9.61 36.84
N GLY A 363 19.70 -10.25 35.95
CA GLY A 363 18.49 -11.02 36.27
C GLY A 363 18.66 -12.53 36.42
N ALA A 364 19.90 -13.07 36.36
CA ALA A 364 20.12 -14.48 36.66
C ALA A 364 19.98 -14.70 38.18
N PRO A 365 19.09 -15.62 38.65
CA PRO A 365 19.01 -15.92 40.07
C PRO A 365 20.31 -16.54 40.52
N GLU A 366 20.95 -15.94 41.53
CA GLU A 366 22.06 -16.60 42.24
C GLU A 366 21.59 -17.97 42.66
N ALA A 367 22.22 -19.00 42.10
CA ALA A 367 22.06 -20.38 42.59
C ALA A 367 22.56 -20.41 44.04
N ARG A 368 21.62 -20.49 44.99
CA ARG A 368 21.95 -20.75 46.39
C ARG A 368 22.59 -22.11 46.48
N ALA A 369 23.85 -22.12 46.93
CA ALA A 369 24.59 -23.30 47.34
C ALA A 369 23.99 -23.89 48.65
#